data_8fa0f259a6556aadc2738225ac328e4b
#
_entry.id   8fa0f259a6556aadc2738225ac328e4b
#
_cell.length_a   1.000
_cell.length_b   1.000
_cell.length_c   1.000
_cell.angle_alpha   90.00
_cell.angle_beta   90.00
_cell.angle_gamma   90.00
#
_symmetry.space_group_name_H-M   'P 1'
#
loop_
_entity.id
_entity.type
_entity.pdbx_description
1 polymer ?
#
loop_
_entity_poly.entity_id
_entity_poly.type
_entity_poly.pdbx_seq_one_letter_code
_entity_poly.pdbx_strand_id
1 'polypeptide(L)'
;MARAGLIKIFTEVSADADNINAQSLSVRQIVSRLDPNRFFVTMTSRGEIDPKLSSRPNTRFVRAGNRGTALRNLTACIAGRPDLYFYPLPSPVTEMFLWMRKYLRLHTKLVVHAVSGYGLMKDFRMDWFGGNAIRKAISQADAVVGNSHYVAEQVGQEFGIKAEVIHNGIDRNHFYPPPDNLRTNERARVLYVGSFRSYKRVKDVITIAARYPQVDFTLIGDGEERRDCEAVAASLHNVTFLGNMKPSEVGDAMRSADIFLFPSIMEGHPQVLGQAAACGLPSVARDAYRPDYVIHGSTGLLAGTEKEFTEYFDLLVRDKALRGRMGGVAAYHSHHFDWDKSAKQWADLFERLMAKGAN
;
A
#
# COMPACT_ATOMS: atom_id res chain seq x y z
N MET A 1 5.47 15.77 -37.85
CA MET A 1 4.92 15.28 -36.57
C MET A 1 5.17 16.37 -35.53
N ALA A 2 4.12 17.03 -35.05
CA ALA A 2 4.25 18.00 -33.96
C ALA A 2 4.81 17.25 -32.74
N ARG A 3 5.85 17.77 -32.08
CA ARG A 3 6.31 17.26 -30.80
C ARG A 3 5.13 17.38 -29.83
N ALA A 4 4.50 16.26 -29.49
CA ALA A 4 3.52 16.22 -28.41
C ALA A 4 4.24 16.79 -27.16
N GLY A 5 3.69 17.85 -26.56
CA GLY A 5 4.25 18.43 -25.36
C GLY A 5 4.25 17.40 -24.22
N LEU A 6 5.13 17.56 -23.22
CA LEU A 6 5.15 16.71 -22.03
C LEU A 6 3.82 16.81 -21.29
N ILE A 7 3.26 15.68 -20.88
CA ILE A 7 2.11 15.64 -19.97
C ILE A 7 2.58 16.09 -18.58
N LYS A 8 2.01 17.17 -18.06
CA LYS A 8 2.37 17.76 -16.78
C LYS A 8 1.51 17.21 -15.67
N ILE A 9 2.14 16.54 -14.71
CA ILE A 9 1.49 15.95 -13.54
C ILE A 9 1.85 16.76 -12.29
N PHE A 10 0.86 17.09 -11.49
CA PHE A 10 1.04 17.62 -10.14
C PHE A 10 0.54 16.60 -9.10
N THR A 11 1.29 16.40 -8.02
CA THR A 11 0.87 15.65 -6.84
C THR A 11 1.36 16.29 -5.56
N GLU A 12 0.54 16.28 -4.52
CA GLU A 12 0.91 16.74 -3.18
C GLU A 12 1.71 15.71 -2.39
N VAL A 13 1.83 14.50 -2.92
CA VAL A 13 2.51 13.41 -2.21
C VAL A 13 4.00 13.71 -2.11
N SER A 14 4.57 13.43 -0.92
CA SER A 14 5.97 13.71 -0.63
C SER A 14 6.93 12.86 -1.46
N ALA A 15 7.98 13.52 -1.97
CA ALA A 15 9.12 12.90 -2.63
C ALA A 15 10.22 12.46 -1.65
N ASP A 16 10.05 12.67 -0.33
CA ASP A 16 11.09 12.47 0.66
C ASP A 16 11.40 10.99 0.89
N ALA A 17 12.70 10.67 0.97
CA ALA A 17 13.20 9.32 1.13
C ALA A 17 12.80 8.68 2.46
N ASP A 18 12.73 9.47 3.54
CA ASP A 18 12.38 9.08 4.89
C ASP A 18 10.87 8.90 5.12
N ASN A 19 10.05 9.34 4.19
CA ASN A 19 8.60 9.17 4.28
C ASN A 19 8.19 7.75 3.90
N ILE A 20 8.03 6.88 4.89
CA ILE A 20 7.72 5.45 4.74
C ILE A 20 6.22 5.13 4.68
N ASN A 21 5.33 6.12 4.65
CA ASN A 21 3.92 5.81 4.52
C ASN A 21 3.61 5.15 3.15
N ALA A 22 2.65 4.23 3.13
CA ALA A 22 2.34 3.42 1.95
C ALA A 22 1.96 4.26 0.72
N GLN A 23 1.31 5.41 0.92
CA GLN A 23 0.91 6.34 -0.15
C GLN A 23 2.12 6.97 -0.80
N SER A 24 3.04 7.53 -0.01
CA SER A 24 4.27 8.14 -0.51
C SER A 24 5.17 7.13 -1.21
N LEU A 25 5.30 5.93 -0.64
CA LEU A 25 6.02 4.83 -1.27
C LEU A 25 5.44 4.50 -2.64
N SER A 26 4.12 4.31 -2.73
CA SER A 26 3.44 3.95 -3.99
C SER A 26 3.65 5.01 -5.07
N VAL A 27 3.43 6.29 -4.74
CA VAL A 27 3.58 7.38 -5.72
C VAL A 27 5.03 7.55 -6.17
N ARG A 28 6.02 7.41 -5.25
CA ARG A 28 7.44 7.44 -5.62
C ARG A 28 7.81 6.31 -6.58
N GLN A 29 7.32 5.09 -6.30
CA GLN A 29 7.55 3.93 -7.17
C GLN A 29 6.93 4.12 -8.57
N ILE A 30 5.74 4.71 -8.65
CA ILE A 30 5.08 5.03 -9.93
C ILE A 30 5.89 6.11 -10.65
N VAL A 31 6.10 7.27 -10.02
CA VAL A 31 6.73 8.45 -10.65
C VAL A 31 8.15 8.16 -11.12
N SER A 32 8.95 7.42 -10.33
CA SER A 32 10.33 7.08 -10.71
C SER A 32 10.42 6.22 -11.99
N ARG A 33 9.32 5.58 -12.40
CA ARG A 33 9.24 4.71 -13.59
C ARG A 33 8.53 5.34 -14.78
N LEU A 34 7.84 6.47 -14.60
CA LEU A 34 7.27 7.20 -15.72
C LEU A 34 8.36 7.70 -16.67
N ASP A 35 8.19 7.52 -17.98
CA ASP A 35 9.14 8.03 -18.98
C ASP A 35 9.31 9.55 -18.88
N PRO A 36 10.50 10.06 -18.57
CA PRO A 36 10.71 11.50 -18.42
C PRO A 36 10.59 12.26 -19.74
N ASN A 37 10.65 11.60 -20.90
CA ASN A 37 10.43 12.22 -22.20
C ASN A 37 8.94 12.41 -22.53
N ARG A 38 8.05 11.81 -21.73
CA ARG A 38 6.59 11.90 -21.89
C ARG A 38 5.92 12.65 -20.75
N PHE A 39 6.51 12.60 -19.53
CA PHE A 39 5.89 13.12 -18.32
C PHE A 39 6.80 14.08 -17.57
N PHE A 40 6.31 15.30 -17.34
CA PHE A 40 6.88 16.25 -16.40
C PHE A 40 6.13 16.17 -15.07
N VAL A 41 6.81 15.90 -13.96
CA VAL A 41 6.15 15.72 -12.67
C VAL A 41 6.55 16.79 -11.66
N THR A 42 5.57 17.39 -10.99
CA THR A 42 5.78 18.27 -9.84
C THR A 42 5.32 17.58 -8.57
N MET A 43 6.23 17.43 -7.61
CA MET A 43 6.00 16.81 -6.31
C MET A 43 6.36 17.74 -5.16
N THR A 44 5.87 17.46 -3.96
CA THR A 44 6.29 18.16 -2.74
C THR A 44 7.49 17.51 -2.08
N SER A 45 8.29 18.28 -1.34
CA SER A 45 9.39 17.75 -0.51
C SER A 45 9.53 18.60 0.75
N ARG A 46 9.86 17.97 1.89
CA ARG A 46 10.20 18.61 3.17
C ARG A 46 11.60 18.25 3.64
N GLY A 47 12.07 17.08 3.27
CA GLY A 47 13.34 16.50 3.67
C GLY A 47 14.26 16.17 2.49
N GLU A 48 15.01 15.10 2.64
CA GLU A 48 15.87 14.56 1.60
C GLU A 48 15.02 13.84 0.55
N ILE A 49 15.23 14.20 -0.72
CA ILE A 49 14.48 13.62 -1.83
C ILE A 49 14.99 12.21 -2.13
N ASP A 50 14.06 11.30 -2.41
CA ASP A 50 14.37 9.93 -2.85
C ASP A 50 15.37 9.98 -4.04
N PRO A 51 16.52 9.30 -3.96
CA PRO A 51 17.56 9.33 -5.01
C PRO A 51 17.05 8.98 -6.41
N LYS A 52 16.08 8.06 -6.53
CA LYS A 52 15.46 7.68 -7.81
C LYS A 52 14.66 8.83 -8.42
N LEU A 53 14.11 9.72 -7.59
CA LEU A 53 13.37 10.88 -8.06
C LEU A 53 14.30 12.06 -8.31
N SER A 54 15.31 12.30 -7.46
CA SER A 54 16.25 13.42 -7.62
C SER A 54 17.07 13.30 -8.89
N SER A 55 17.38 12.10 -9.35
CA SER A 55 18.09 11.83 -10.61
C SER A 55 17.16 11.81 -11.85
N ARG A 56 15.83 11.79 -11.66
CA ARG A 56 14.86 11.70 -12.75
C ARG A 56 14.74 13.05 -13.50
N PRO A 57 15.02 13.12 -14.82
CA PRO A 57 14.76 14.31 -15.62
C PRO A 57 13.28 14.72 -15.59
N ASN A 58 13.00 15.99 -15.91
CA ASN A 58 11.64 16.52 -15.97
C ASN A 58 10.84 16.29 -14.68
N THR A 59 11.52 16.48 -13.53
CA THR A 59 10.91 16.43 -12.21
C THR A 59 11.20 17.73 -11.45
N ARG A 60 10.17 18.35 -10.89
CA ARG A 60 10.25 19.56 -10.08
C ARG A 60 9.81 19.27 -8.66
N PHE A 61 10.56 19.78 -7.70
CA PHE A 61 10.23 19.65 -6.27
C PHE A 61 9.82 21.00 -5.69
N VAL A 62 8.66 21.05 -5.04
CA VAL A 62 8.16 22.21 -4.30
C VAL A 62 8.53 22.01 -2.85
N ARG A 63 9.52 22.76 -2.36
CA ARG A 63 9.92 22.67 -0.95
C ARG A 63 8.82 23.24 -0.04
N ALA A 64 8.28 22.36 0.80
CA ALA A 64 7.31 22.68 1.81
C ALA A 64 8.04 23.06 3.11
N GLY A 65 7.79 24.26 3.64
CA GLY A 65 8.30 24.69 4.95
C GLY A 65 7.27 24.39 6.04
N ASN A 66 7.64 24.64 7.31
CA ASN A 66 6.75 24.46 8.46
C ASN A 66 5.49 25.38 8.43
N ARG A 67 5.52 26.47 7.69
CA ARG A 67 4.39 27.40 7.50
C ARG A 67 4.19 27.66 6.00
N GLY A 68 2.92 27.74 5.57
CA GLY A 68 2.57 28.10 4.19
C GLY A 68 2.70 26.97 3.15
N THR A 69 2.85 25.71 3.56
CA THR A 69 2.93 24.55 2.65
C THR A 69 1.74 24.47 1.70
N ALA A 70 0.52 24.63 2.21
CA ALA A 70 -0.70 24.61 1.40
C ALA A 70 -0.70 25.70 0.32
N LEU A 71 -0.30 26.94 0.66
CA LEU A 71 -0.21 28.05 -0.28
C LEU A 71 0.84 27.78 -1.37
N ARG A 72 2.01 27.25 -1.02
CA ARG A 72 3.06 26.91 -1.99
C ARG A 72 2.63 25.80 -2.94
N ASN A 73 1.98 24.76 -2.42
CA ASN A 73 1.46 23.67 -3.23
C ASN A 73 0.34 24.17 -4.16
N LEU A 74 -0.56 25.01 -3.64
CA LEU A 74 -1.60 25.62 -4.44
C LEU A 74 -1.01 26.50 -5.54
N THR A 75 -0.03 27.36 -5.21
CA THR A 75 0.67 28.19 -6.20
C THR A 75 1.37 27.32 -7.25
N ALA A 76 2.03 26.24 -6.85
CA ALA A 76 2.69 25.31 -7.78
C ALA A 76 1.68 24.59 -8.68
N CYS A 77 0.53 24.20 -8.14
CA CYS A 77 -0.55 23.60 -8.90
C CYS A 77 -1.11 24.58 -9.94
N ILE A 78 -1.38 25.84 -9.54
CA ILE A 78 -1.97 26.85 -10.43
C ILE A 78 -0.95 27.33 -11.47
N ALA A 79 0.23 27.77 -11.02
CA ALA A 79 1.26 28.32 -11.88
C ALA A 79 1.87 27.29 -12.83
N GLY A 80 1.94 26.02 -12.39
CA GLY A 80 2.41 24.90 -13.19
C GLY A 80 1.48 24.53 -14.33
N ARG A 81 0.20 24.94 -14.26
CA ARG A 81 -0.85 24.55 -15.22
C ARG A 81 -0.75 23.05 -15.56
N PRO A 82 -0.87 22.15 -14.57
CA PRO A 82 -0.76 20.74 -14.82
C PRO A 82 -1.92 20.24 -15.69
N ASP A 83 -1.62 19.27 -16.54
CA ASP A 83 -2.64 18.54 -17.30
C ASP A 83 -3.39 17.58 -16.40
N LEU A 84 -2.69 17.02 -15.38
CA LEU A 84 -3.20 16.04 -14.42
C LEU A 84 -2.90 16.47 -12.98
N TYR A 85 -3.91 16.43 -12.10
CA TYR A 85 -3.72 16.38 -10.66
C TYR A 85 -3.88 14.95 -10.20
N PHE A 86 -2.75 14.33 -9.83
CA PHE A 86 -2.67 12.94 -9.47
C PHE A 86 -2.56 12.75 -7.96
N TYR A 87 -3.36 11.84 -7.42
CA TYR A 87 -3.36 11.47 -6.01
C TYR A 87 -3.64 12.66 -5.07
N PRO A 88 -4.84 13.22 -5.11
CA PRO A 88 -5.23 14.28 -4.18
C PRO A 88 -5.18 13.76 -2.74
N LEU A 89 -4.62 14.54 -1.84
CA LEU A 89 -4.61 14.27 -0.41
C LEU A 89 -5.79 14.97 0.28
N PRO A 90 -6.21 14.53 1.48
CA PRO A 90 -7.15 15.27 2.31
C PRO A 90 -6.51 16.57 2.81
N SER A 91 -6.54 17.60 1.98
CA SER A 91 -5.82 18.87 2.19
C SER A 91 -6.62 20.08 1.72
N PRO A 92 -6.32 21.28 2.25
CA PRO A 92 -6.88 22.53 1.73
C PRO A 92 -6.57 22.77 0.26
N VAL A 93 -5.47 22.21 -0.26
CA VAL A 93 -5.09 22.33 -1.68
C VAL A 93 -6.09 21.59 -2.56
N THR A 94 -6.45 20.36 -2.19
CA THR A 94 -7.47 19.58 -2.88
C THR A 94 -8.82 20.32 -2.89
N GLU A 95 -9.27 20.84 -1.76
CA GLU A 95 -10.54 21.58 -1.70
C GLU A 95 -10.53 22.85 -2.57
N MET A 96 -9.46 23.63 -2.48
CA MET A 96 -9.32 24.84 -3.30
C MET A 96 -9.23 24.49 -4.79
N PHE A 97 -8.51 23.43 -5.15
CA PHE A 97 -8.44 22.96 -6.53
C PHE A 97 -9.82 22.57 -7.06
N LEU A 98 -10.60 21.80 -6.29
CA LEU A 98 -11.96 21.41 -6.68
C LEU A 98 -12.87 22.62 -6.87
N TRP A 99 -12.78 23.63 -5.97
CA TRP A 99 -13.49 24.89 -6.11
C TRP A 99 -13.07 25.63 -7.39
N MET A 100 -11.76 25.78 -7.61
CA MET A 100 -11.24 26.46 -8.81
C MET A 100 -11.61 25.73 -10.09
N ARG A 101 -11.53 24.40 -10.10
CA ARG A 101 -11.94 23.58 -11.24
C ARG A 101 -13.40 23.85 -11.62
N LYS A 102 -14.29 23.92 -10.62
CA LYS A 102 -15.72 24.19 -10.82
C LYS A 102 -15.99 25.59 -11.34
N TYR A 103 -15.40 26.63 -10.73
CA TYR A 103 -15.74 28.01 -10.99
C TYR A 103 -14.85 28.69 -12.02
N LEU A 104 -13.59 28.29 -12.14
CA LEU A 104 -12.64 28.85 -13.11
C LEU A 104 -12.45 27.94 -14.34
N ARG A 105 -13.22 26.89 -14.47
CA ARG A 105 -13.21 25.94 -15.60
C ARG A 105 -11.79 25.43 -15.93
N LEU A 106 -11.04 25.03 -14.93
CA LEU A 106 -9.71 24.46 -15.16
C LEU A 106 -9.78 23.18 -15.97
N HIS A 107 -8.95 23.05 -16.99
CA HIS A 107 -8.89 21.84 -17.83
C HIS A 107 -8.11 20.67 -17.21
N THR A 108 -7.44 20.92 -16.08
CA THR A 108 -6.68 19.90 -15.35
C THR A 108 -7.55 18.70 -15.00
N LYS A 109 -7.18 17.51 -15.46
CA LYS A 109 -7.85 16.25 -15.13
C LYS A 109 -7.51 15.82 -13.71
N LEU A 110 -8.50 15.30 -12.98
CA LEU A 110 -8.34 14.82 -11.62
C LEU A 110 -8.31 13.28 -11.61
N VAL A 111 -7.21 12.71 -11.11
CA VAL A 111 -7.03 11.26 -11.01
C VAL A 111 -6.88 10.88 -9.54
N VAL A 112 -7.87 10.16 -9.02
CA VAL A 112 -7.89 9.71 -7.63
C VAL A 112 -7.38 8.29 -7.54
N HIS A 113 -6.36 8.07 -6.71
CA HIS A 113 -5.91 6.74 -6.32
C HIS A 113 -6.51 6.37 -4.97
N ALA A 114 -7.47 5.47 -4.98
CA ALA A 114 -8.12 4.94 -3.80
C ALA A 114 -7.28 3.79 -3.21
N VAL A 115 -6.87 3.90 -1.94
CA VAL A 115 -5.94 2.98 -1.28
C VAL A 115 -6.51 2.28 -0.05
N SER A 116 -7.69 2.68 0.40
CA SER A 116 -8.39 2.05 1.51
C SER A 116 -9.87 1.98 1.23
N GLY A 117 -10.55 0.98 1.79
CA GLY A 117 -12.00 0.93 1.76
C GLY A 117 -12.61 2.15 2.44
N TYR A 118 -13.60 2.78 1.82
CA TYR A 118 -14.21 4.03 2.32
C TYR A 118 -15.03 3.85 3.60
N GLY A 119 -15.39 2.62 3.98
CA GLY A 119 -15.91 2.31 5.32
C GLY A 119 -14.92 2.72 6.44
N LEU A 120 -13.64 2.65 6.18
CA LEU A 120 -12.58 3.13 7.06
C LEU A 120 -12.61 4.64 7.30
N MET A 121 -13.05 5.43 6.33
CA MET A 121 -13.12 6.89 6.45
C MET A 121 -14.27 7.37 7.31
N LYS A 122 -15.33 6.55 7.52
CA LYS A 122 -16.47 6.90 8.40
C LYS A 122 -16.10 6.81 9.88
N ASP A 123 -15.21 5.88 10.25
CA ASP A 123 -14.79 5.66 11.64
C ASP A 123 -13.58 6.51 12.06
N PHE A 124 -12.76 6.96 11.11
CA PHE A 124 -11.74 7.95 11.38
C PHE A 124 -12.39 9.35 11.38
N ARG A 125 -12.60 9.91 12.56
CA ARG A 125 -12.95 11.31 12.81
C ARG A 125 -11.90 12.26 12.23
N MET A 126 -11.76 12.28 10.92
CA MET A 126 -11.07 13.34 10.18
C MET A 126 -12.06 14.42 9.77
N ASP A 127 -12.96 14.78 10.69
CA ASP A 127 -14.10 15.66 10.44
C ASP A 127 -13.71 17.11 10.17
N TRP A 128 -12.44 17.48 10.28
CA TRP A 128 -12.15 18.92 10.21
C TRP A 128 -11.67 19.45 8.88
N PHE A 129 -11.05 18.65 7.97
CA PHE A 129 -10.71 19.10 6.61
C PHE A 129 -10.54 17.97 5.57
N GLY A 130 -10.51 16.72 5.98
CA GLY A 130 -9.95 15.67 5.12
C GLY A 130 -10.96 14.72 4.47
N GLY A 131 -11.89 14.14 5.21
CA GLY A 131 -12.80 13.12 4.69
C GLY A 131 -13.71 13.65 3.56
N ASN A 132 -14.19 14.87 3.72
CA ASN A 132 -15.08 15.51 2.75
C ASN A 132 -14.35 15.90 1.44
N ALA A 133 -13.06 16.30 1.51
CA ALA A 133 -12.29 16.65 0.34
C ALA A 133 -12.06 15.46 -0.59
N ILE A 134 -11.72 14.29 -0.03
CA ILE A 134 -11.51 13.07 -0.82
C ILE A 134 -12.81 12.54 -1.40
N ARG A 135 -13.92 12.55 -0.64
CA ARG A 135 -15.24 12.17 -1.16
C ARG A 135 -15.66 13.06 -2.34
N LYS A 136 -15.47 14.38 -2.21
CA LYS A 136 -15.69 15.34 -3.31
C LYS A 136 -14.75 15.10 -4.49
N ALA A 137 -13.46 14.80 -4.22
CA ALA A 137 -12.50 14.49 -5.26
C ALA A 137 -12.91 13.26 -6.07
N ILE A 138 -13.36 12.18 -5.40
CA ILE A 138 -13.85 10.98 -6.06
C ILE A 138 -15.06 11.28 -6.93
N SER A 139 -16.07 12.00 -6.38
CA SER A 139 -17.28 12.35 -7.12
C SER A 139 -17.03 13.23 -8.35
N GLN A 140 -15.91 13.94 -8.40
CA GLN A 140 -15.54 14.86 -9.47
C GLN A 140 -14.34 14.38 -10.30
N ALA A 141 -13.82 13.15 -10.03
CA ALA A 141 -12.67 12.62 -10.71
C ALA A 141 -12.93 12.33 -12.20
N ASP A 142 -11.93 12.55 -13.03
CA ASP A 142 -11.93 12.08 -14.42
C ASP A 142 -11.59 10.59 -14.51
N ALA A 143 -10.84 10.09 -13.50
CA ALA A 143 -10.61 8.66 -13.29
C ALA A 143 -10.42 8.37 -11.80
N VAL A 144 -10.95 7.23 -11.37
CA VAL A 144 -10.70 6.66 -10.04
C VAL A 144 -10.07 5.30 -10.22
N VAL A 145 -8.97 5.07 -9.49
CA VAL A 145 -8.23 3.81 -9.51
C VAL A 145 -8.18 3.23 -8.11
N GLY A 146 -8.65 1.99 -7.94
CA GLY A 146 -8.44 1.22 -6.73
C GLY A 146 -7.12 0.45 -6.77
N ASN A 147 -6.42 0.37 -5.65
CA ASN A 147 -5.21 -0.44 -5.54
C ASN A 147 -5.48 -1.94 -5.37
N SER A 148 -6.76 -2.34 -5.27
CA SER A 148 -7.25 -3.73 -5.23
C SER A 148 -8.65 -3.82 -5.80
N HIS A 149 -9.08 -5.03 -6.16
CA HIS A 149 -10.46 -5.29 -6.59
C HIS A 149 -11.46 -4.93 -5.48
N TYR A 150 -11.14 -5.24 -4.22
CA TYR A 150 -11.96 -4.88 -3.07
C TYR A 150 -12.18 -3.36 -2.97
N VAL A 151 -11.11 -2.57 -3.07
CA VAL A 151 -11.21 -1.09 -3.00
C VAL A 151 -11.98 -0.53 -4.19
N ALA A 152 -11.76 -1.04 -5.39
CA ALA A 152 -12.51 -0.60 -6.58
C ALA A 152 -14.01 -0.90 -6.46
N GLU A 153 -14.38 -2.05 -5.91
CA GLU A 153 -15.77 -2.41 -5.63
C GLU A 153 -16.40 -1.51 -4.56
N GLN A 154 -15.68 -1.21 -3.48
CA GLN A 154 -16.16 -0.27 -2.45
C GLN A 154 -16.42 1.14 -3.03
N VAL A 155 -15.57 1.62 -3.93
CA VAL A 155 -15.80 2.87 -4.68
C VAL A 155 -17.07 2.77 -5.51
N GLY A 156 -17.27 1.65 -6.19
CA GLY A 156 -18.49 1.40 -6.98
C GLY A 156 -19.75 1.42 -6.13
N GLN A 157 -19.74 0.72 -5.00
CA GLN A 157 -20.87 0.64 -4.07
C GLN A 157 -21.20 1.98 -3.42
N GLU A 158 -20.18 2.76 -3.04
CA GLU A 158 -20.41 4.00 -2.29
C GLU A 158 -20.70 5.20 -3.20
N PHE A 159 -20.07 5.29 -4.38
CA PHE A 159 -20.15 6.46 -5.26
C PHE A 159 -20.84 6.20 -6.59
N GLY A 160 -21.18 4.96 -6.92
CA GLY A 160 -21.71 4.59 -8.23
C GLY A 160 -20.71 4.75 -9.38
N ILE A 161 -19.41 4.82 -9.08
CA ILE A 161 -18.34 5.08 -10.05
C ILE A 161 -17.59 3.78 -10.31
N LYS A 162 -17.40 3.45 -11.59
CA LYS A 162 -16.54 2.33 -11.99
C LYS A 162 -15.06 2.73 -11.84
N ALA A 163 -14.40 2.24 -10.79
CA ALA A 163 -12.97 2.40 -10.63
C ALA A 163 -12.19 1.36 -11.46
N GLU A 164 -11.07 1.78 -12.05
CA GLU A 164 -10.09 0.87 -12.62
C GLU A 164 -9.25 0.23 -11.50
N VAL A 165 -8.69 -0.96 -11.73
CA VAL A 165 -7.78 -1.60 -10.76
C VAL A 165 -6.36 -1.52 -11.28
N ILE A 166 -5.48 -0.88 -10.51
CA ILE A 166 -4.03 -0.90 -10.74
C ILE A 166 -3.36 -1.27 -9.41
N HIS A 167 -2.86 -2.49 -9.35
CA HIS A 167 -2.21 -2.98 -8.13
C HIS A 167 -0.86 -2.28 -7.88
N ASN A 168 -0.53 -2.13 -6.61
CA ASN A 168 0.83 -1.78 -6.23
C ASN A 168 1.77 -2.96 -6.50
N GLY A 169 3.01 -2.65 -6.90
CA GLY A 169 4.05 -3.66 -7.09
C GLY A 169 4.75 -4.04 -5.79
N ILE A 170 5.59 -5.06 -5.88
CA ILE A 170 6.45 -5.55 -4.78
C ILE A 170 7.90 -5.21 -5.13
N ASP A 171 8.66 -4.71 -4.15
CA ASP A 171 10.11 -4.45 -4.34
C ASP A 171 10.92 -5.74 -4.27
N ARG A 172 11.27 -6.26 -5.45
CA ARG A 172 12.02 -7.50 -5.62
C ARG A 172 13.48 -7.43 -5.16
N ASN A 173 14.02 -6.25 -4.88
CA ASN A 173 15.36 -6.12 -4.31
C ASN A 173 15.40 -6.58 -2.85
N HIS A 174 14.27 -6.51 -2.16
CA HIS A 174 14.16 -6.88 -0.75
C HIS A 174 13.32 -8.14 -0.52
N PHE A 175 12.30 -8.38 -1.38
CA PHE A 175 11.33 -9.46 -1.21
C PHE A 175 11.43 -10.44 -2.38
N TYR A 176 12.07 -11.58 -2.14
CA TYR A 176 12.34 -12.66 -3.09
C TYR A 176 12.36 -14.01 -2.37
N PRO A 177 12.17 -15.15 -3.07
CA PRO A 177 12.15 -16.46 -2.43
C PRO A 177 13.49 -16.79 -1.76
N PRO A 178 13.49 -17.50 -0.62
CA PRO A 178 14.71 -17.96 0.01
C PRO A 178 15.39 -19.06 -0.82
N PRO A 179 16.68 -19.33 -0.63
CA PRO A 179 17.30 -20.54 -1.12
C PRO A 179 16.68 -21.79 -0.45
N ASP A 180 16.69 -22.94 -1.15
CA ASP A 180 15.96 -24.16 -0.78
C ASP A 180 16.28 -24.70 0.62
N ASN A 181 17.46 -24.39 1.16
CA ASN A 181 17.92 -24.89 2.45
C ASN A 181 17.65 -23.98 3.65
N LEU A 182 16.96 -22.87 3.48
CA LEU A 182 16.79 -21.88 4.57
C LEU A 182 15.69 -22.23 5.56
N ARG A 183 14.68 -23.04 5.16
CA ARG A 183 13.52 -23.41 5.97
C ARG A 183 13.59 -24.87 6.45
N THR A 184 14.69 -25.23 7.08
CA THR A 184 14.95 -26.62 7.54
C THR A 184 14.66 -26.85 9.03
N ASN A 185 14.27 -25.83 9.77
CA ASN A 185 14.10 -25.90 11.21
C ASN A 185 13.01 -26.90 11.63
N GLU A 186 13.25 -27.57 12.76
CA GLU A 186 12.27 -28.47 13.38
C GLU A 186 11.08 -27.71 13.95
N ARG A 187 11.31 -26.54 14.57
CA ARG A 187 10.27 -25.66 15.08
C ARG A 187 9.78 -24.73 13.97
N ALA A 188 8.46 -24.66 13.80
CA ALA A 188 7.86 -23.70 12.87
C ALA A 188 8.04 -22.27 13.38
N ARG A 189 8.36 -21.33 12.47
CA ARG A 189 8.57 -19.91 12.76
C ARG A 189 7.45 -19.11 12.13
N VAL A 190 6.75 -18.37 12.96
CA VAL A 190 5.63 -17.51 12.56
C VAL A 190 6.09 -16.07 12.56
N LEU A 191 5.70 -15.34 11.53
CA LEU A 191 5.99 -13.93 11.40
C LEU A 191 4.70 -13.11 11.31
N TYR A 192 4.66 -12.03 12.08
CA TYR A 192 3.74 -10.91 11.90
C TYR A 192 4.55 -9.65 11.53
N VAL A 193 4.05 -8.88 10.56
CA VAL A 193 4.62 -7.56 10.21
C VAL A 193 3.47 -6.57 10.04
N GLY A 194 3.50 -5.48 10.81
CA GLY A 194 2.48 -4.44 10.72
C GLY A 194 2.48 -3.48 11.90
N SER A 195 1.73 -2.38 11.79
CA SER A 195 1.55 -1.46 12.92
C SER A 195 0.70 -2.12 14.02
N PHE A 196 0.99 -1.74 15.29
CA PHE A 196 0.26 -2.25 16.45
C PHE A 196 -0.92 -1.33 16.74
N ARG A 197 -1.98 -1.51 15.94
CA ARG A 197 -3.27 -0.81 16.05
C ARG A 197 -4.40 -1.79 16.24
N SER A 198 -5.49 -1.37 16.85
CA SER A 198 -6.62 -2.23 17.23
C SER A 198 -7.16 -3.06 16.06
N TYR A 199 -7.35 -2.47 14.88
CA TYR A 199 -7.84 -3.19 13.71
C TYR A 199 -6.83 -4.20 13.11
N LYS A 200 -5.54 -4.10 13.46
CA LYS A 200 -4.50 -5.07 13.08
C LYS A 200 -4.54 -6.34 13.93
N ARG A 201 -5.24 -6.30 15.07
CA ARG A 201 -5.52 -7.48 15.89
C ARG A 201 -4.26 -8.24 16.34
N VAL A 202 -3.18 -7.52 16.68
CA VAL A 202 -1.89 -8.13 17.06
C VAL A 202 -2.03 -9.04 18.28
N LYS A 203 -2.94 -8.70 19.20
CA LYS A 203 -3.24 -9.52 20.39
C LYS A 203 -3.74 -10.93 20.05
N ASP A 204 -4.38 -11.11 18.88
CA ASP A 204 -4.80 -12.44 18.41
C ASP A 204 -3.59 -13.33 18.11
N VAL A 205 -2.51 -12.74 17.54
CA VAL A 205 -1.24 -13.48 17.30
C VAL A 205 -0.65 -13.98 18.63
N ILE A 206 -0.67 -13.12 19.66
CA ILE A 206 -0.15 -13.46 21.00
C ILE A 206 -1.04 -14.53 21.67
N THR A 207 -2.36 -14.43 21.52
CA THR A 207 -3.31 -15.43 22.03
C THR A 207 -3.08 -16.81 21.38
N ILE A 208 -2.76 -16.81 20.09
CA ILE A 208 -2.38 -18.04 19.39
C ILE A 208 -1.03 -18.53 19.91
N ALA A 209 -0.02 -17.66 20.05
CA ALA A 209 1.30 -18.04 20.55
C ALA A 209 1.26 -18.73 21.93
N ALA A 210 0.38 -18.29 22.82
CA ALA A 210 0.17 -18.91 24.12
C ALA A 210 -0.32 -20.39 24.04
N ARG A 211 -1.01 -20.76 22.97
CA ARG A 211 -1.50 -22.13 22.74
C ARG A 211 -0.50 -23.03 22.01
N TYR A 212 0.58 -22.45 21.46
CA TYR A 212 1.57 -23.16 20.66
C TYR A 212 3.00 -22.88 21.17
N PRO A 213 3.36 -23.29 22.39
CA PRO A 213 4.67 -23.01 22.99
C PRO A 213 5.84 -23.64 22.21
N GLN A 214 5.55 -24.62 21.34
CA GLN A 214 6.53 -25.27 20.45
C GLN A 214 6.77 -24.52 19.13
N VAL A 215 6.09 -23.38 18.90
CA VAL A 215 6.21 -22.55 17.70
C VAL A 215 6.81 -21.22 18.08
N ASP A 216 7.75 -20.68 17.31
CA ASP A 216 8.38 -19.40 17.57
C ASP A 216 7.66 -18.28 16.81
N PHE A 217 7.33 -17.20 17.51
CA PHE A 217 6.62 -16.05 16.95
C PHE A 217 7.50 -14.80 16.96
N THR A 218 7.68 -14.20 15.80
CA THR A 218 8.37 -12.92 15.64
C THR A 218 7.38 -11.85 15.19
N LEU A 219 7.31 -10.74 15.92
CA LEU A 219 6.43 -9.61 15.65
C LEU A 219 7.26 -8.38 15.31
N ILE A 220 7.09 -7.86 14.08
CA ILE A 220 7.79 -6.69 13.56
C ILE A 220 6.79 -5.54 13.42
N GLY A 221 7.15 -4.37 13.94
CA GLY A 221 6.37 -3.16 13.89
C GLY A 221 6.24 -2.48 15.24
N ASP A 222 5.51 -1.38 15.23
CA ASP A 222 5.26 -0.54 16.40
C ASP A 222 3.87 0.12 16.29
N GLY A 223 3.39 0.69 17.40
CA GLY A 223 2.12 1.40 17.44
C GLY A 223 1.55 1.55 18.83
N GLU A 224 0.36 2.13 18.90
CA GLU A 224 -0.32 2.49 20.15
C GLU A 224 -0.57 1.30 21.10
N GLU A 225 -0.80 0.08 20.56
CA GLU A 225 -1.04 -1.12 21.34
C GLU A 225 0.23 -1.92 21.69
N ARG A 226 1.44 -1.43 21.36
CA ARG A 226 2.67 -2.19 21.57
C ARG A 226 2.89 -2.57 23.03
N ARG A 227 2.75 -1.63 23.95
CA ARG A 227 2.95 -1.88 25.40
C ARG A 227 1.98 -2.94 25.94
N ASP A 228 0.73 -2.86 25.51
CA ASP A 228 -0.30 -3.83 25.90
C ASP A 228 0.02 -5.22 25.35
N CYS A 229 0.49 -5.30 24.09
CA CYS A 229 0.90 -6.57 23.48
C CYS A 229 2.09 -7.20 24.22
N GLU A 230 3.10 -6.40 24.57
CA GLU A 230 4.25 -6.86 25.34
C GLU A 230 3.85 -7.33 26.75
N ALA A 231 2.93 -6.61 27.41
CA ALA A 231 2.40 -7.01 28.72
C ALA A 231 1.64 -8.36 28.68
N VAL A 232 0.82 -8.57 27.64
CA VAL A 232 0.10 -9.85 27.45
C VAL A 232 1.07 -10.99 27.13
N ALA A 233 2.16 -10.72 26.43
CA ALA A 233 3.16 -11.71 26.06
C ALA A 233 4.24 -11.93 27.13
N ALA A 234 4.25 -11.21 28.26
CA ALA A 234 5.35 -11.19 29.23
C ALA A 234 5.72 -12.57 29.80
N SER A 235 4.77 -13.51 29.88
CA SER A 235 5.01 -14.89 30.36
C SER A 235 5.33 -15.87 29.22
N LEU A 236 5.32 -15.45 27.96
CA LEU A 236 5.55 -16.31 26.81
C LEU A 236 7.01 -16.27 26.38
N HIS A 237 7.66 -17.44 26.33
CA HIS A 237 9.08 -17.56 25.96
C HIS A 237 9.27 -17.71 24.44
N ASN A 238 8.20 -17.88 23.69
CA ASN A 238 8.18 -18.11 22.25
C ASN A 238 7.73 -16.88 21.43
N VAL A 239 7.65 -15.69 22.03
CA VAL A 239 7.26 -14.44 21.35
C VAL A 239 8.41 -13.44 21.44
N THR A 240 8.81 -12.92 20.28
CA THR A 240 9.86 -11.90 20.15
C THR A 240 9.33 -10.67 19.44
N PHE A 241 9.55 -9.48 20.02
CA PHE A 241 9.21 -8.18 19.44
C PHE A 241 10.47 -7.48 18.92
N LEU A 242 10.54 -7.18 17.62
CA LEU A 242 11.72 -6.56 17.00
C LEU A 242 11.56 -5.06 16.72
N GLY A 243 10.36 -4.49 16.93
CA GLY A 243 10.12 -3.08 16.61
C GLY A 243 10.07 -2.81 15.12
N ASN A 244 10.27 -1.55 14.74
CA ASN A 244 10.34 -1.16 13.34
C ASN A 244 11.67 -1.61 12.71
N MET A 245 11.60 -2.20 11.53
CA MET A 245 12.76 -2.69 10.77
C MET A 245 12.78 -2.09 9.37
N LYS A 246 13.95 -2.06 8.74
CA LYS A 246 14.12 -1.65 7.35
C LYS A 246 13.53 -2.71 6.40
N PRO A 247 13.12 -2.33 5.17
CA PRO A 247 12.56 -3.29 4.21
C PRO A 247 13.44 -4.50 3.93
N SER A 248 14.77 -4.34 3.89
CA SER A 248 15.71 -5.45 3.72
C SER A 248 15.66 -6.45 4.87
N GLU A 249 15.64 -5.94 6.11
CA GLU A 249 15.57 -6.76 7.34
C GLU A 249 14.22 -7.48 7.45
N VAL A 250 13.12 -6.82 7.06
CA VAL A 250 11.79 -7.45 6.95
C VAL A 250 11.82 -8.57 5.91
N GLY A 251 12.48 -8.35 4.76
CA GLY A 251 12.67 -9.38 3.74
C GLY A 251 13.44 -10.59 4.27
N ASP A 252 14.53 -10.36 5.06
CA ASP A 252 15.29 -11.44 5.70
C ASP A 252 14.42 -12.24 6.69
N ALA A 253 13.64 -11.54 7.52
CA ALA A 253 12.70 -12.17 8.44
C ALA A 253 11.65 -13.00 7.70
N MET A 254 11.07 -12.48 6.61
CA MET A 254 10.09 -13.22 5.78
C MET A 254 10.70 -14.46 5.12
N ARG A 255 11.94 -14.38 4.63
CA ARG A 255 12.63 -15.54 4.06
C ARG A 255 12.93 -16.62 5.11
N SER A 256 13.17 -16.20 6.34
CA SER A 256 13.46 -17.10 7.45
C SER A 256 12.23 -17.74 8.08
N ALA A 257 11.05 -17.15 7.95
CA ALA A 257 9.80 -17.64 8.54
C ALA A 257 9.17 -18.78 7.72
N ASP A 258 8.27 -19.52 8.36
CA ASP A 258 7.53 -20.65 7.78
C ASP A 258 6.05 -20.34 7.51
N ILE A 259 5.46 -19.41 8.30
CA ILE A 259 4.06 -18.98 8.19
C ILE A 259 3.99 -17.49 8.43
N PHE A 260 3.25 -16.77 7.58
CA PHE A 260 2.88 -15.38 7.80
C PHE A 260 1.48 -15.28 8.39
N LEU A 261 1.36 -14.71 9.58
CA LEU A 261 0.08 -14.61 10.29
C LEU A 261 -0.40 -13.16 10.31
N PHE A 262 -1.53 -12.89 9.64
CA PHE A 262 -2.02 -11.53 9.45
C PHE A 262 -3.51 -11.40 9.81
N PRO A 263 -3.84 -11.17 11.10
CA PRO A 263 -5.22 -11.16 11.61
C PRO A 263 -5.98 -9.84 11.36
N SER A 264 -5.40 -8.87 10.63
CA SER A 264 -6.03 -7.57 10.37
C SER A 264 -7.44 -7.73 9.81
N ILE A 265 -8.39 -6.98 10.36
CA ILE A 265 -9.81 -7.02 9.95
C ILE A 265 -10.18 -5.89 8.99
N MET A 266 -9.24 -4.98 8.70
CA MET A 266 -9.53 -3.76 7.95
C MET A 266 -8.30 -3.33 7.14
N GLU A 267 -8.33 -3.54 5.83
CA GLU A 267 -7.26 -3.19 4.88
C GLU A 267 -7.84 -2.75 3.53
N GLY A 268 -7.04 -2.02 2.76
CA GLY A 268 -7.31 -1.82 1.34
C GLY A 268 -6.57 -2.84 0.49
N HIS A 269 -5.22 -2.79 0.53
CA HIS A 269 -4.33 -3.67 -0.21
C HIS A 269 -3.03 -3.86 0.60
N PRO A 270 -3.03 -4.77 1.58
CA PRO A 270 -1.93 -4.89 2.53
C PRO A 270 -0.66 -5.39 1.85
N GLN A 271 0.30 -4.48 1.60
CA GLN A 271 1.55 -4.76 0.91
C GLN A 271 2.34 -5.91 1.54
N VAL A 272 2.24 -6.07 2.86
CA VAL A 272 2.95 -7.13 3.60
C VAL A 272 2.54 -8.54 3.18
N LEU A 273 1.27 -8.74 2.73
CA LEU A 273 0.83 -10.04 2.19
C LEU A 273 1.50 -10.33 0.84
N GLY A 274 1.63 -9.31 -0.01
CA GLY A 274 2.37 -9.44 -1.27
C GLY A 274 3.86 -9.69 -1.04
N GLN A 275 4.46 -8.99 -0.07
CA GLN A 275 5.86 -9.17 0.33
C GLN A 275 6.11 -10.59 0.87
N ALA A 276 5.21 -11.10 1.72
CA ALA A 276 5.26 -12.47 2.22
C ALA A 276 5.14 -13.48 1.06
N ALA A 277 4.19 -13.27 0.15
CA ALA A 277 4.02 -14.11 -1.05
C ALA A 277 5.30 -14.11 -1.90
N ALA A 278 5.92 -12.93 -2.14
CA ALA A 278 7.17 -12.81 -2.89
C ALA A 278 8.34 -13.55 -2.25
N CYS A 279 8.35 -13.65 -0.92
CA CYS A 279 9.30 -14.46 -0.17
C CYS A 279 8.93 -15.95 -0.11
N GLY A 280 7.92 -16.41 -0.84
CA GLY A 280 7.45 -17.79 -0.79
C GLY A 280 6.92 -18.18 0.60
N LEU A 281 6.34 -17.24 1.33
CA LEU A 281 5.83 -17.43 2.68
C LEU A 281 4.29 -17.53 2.63
N PRO A 282 3.71 -18.71 2.91
CA PRO A 282 2.26 -18.88 2.92
C PRO A 282 1.63 -18.07 4.05
N SER A 283 0.51 -17.43 3.78
CA SER A 283 -0.16 -16.55 4.73
C SER A 283 -1.45 -17.17 5.26
N VAL A 284 -1.74 -16.95 6.56
CA VAL A 284 -3.11 -17.01 7.09
C VAL A 284 -3.57 -15.58 7.32
N ALA A 285 -4.62 -15.17 6.63
CA ALA A 285 -5.15 -13.80 6.69
C ALA A 285 -6.68 -13.80 6.82
N ARG A 286 -7.25 -12.64 7.12
CA ARG A 286 -8.71 -12.45 7.13
C ARG A 286 -9.25 -12.25 5.72
N ASP A 287 -10.45 -12.77 5.46
CA ASP A 287 -11.17 -12.58 4.19
C ASP A 287 -11.96 -11.27 4.13
N ALA A 288 -12.03 -10.52 5.21
CA ALA A 288 -12.85 -9.31 5.35
C ALA A 288 -12.60 -8.23 4.27
N TYR A 289 -11.42 -8.20 3.68
CA TYR A 289 -11.01 -7.26 2.62
C TYR A 289 -10.53 -7.96 1.35
N ARG A 290 -10.79 -9.27 1.21
CA ARG A 290 -10.50 -10.10 0.02
C ARG A 290 -9.15 -9.74 -0.64
N PRO A 291 -8.01 -9.98 0.04
CA PRO A 291 -6.70 -9.53 -0.43
C PRO A 291 -6.31 -10.21 -1.74
N ASP A 292 -6.07 -9.45 -2.81
CA ASP A 292 -5.67 -9.97 -4.14
C ASP A 292 -4.34 -10.76 -4.11
N TYR A 293 -3.52 -10.55 -3.08
CA TYR A 293 -2.25 -11.28 -2.88
C TYR A 293 -2.43 -12.74 -2.45
N VAL A 294 -3.62 -13.10 -1.93
CA VAL A 294 -3.86 -14.44 -1.38
C VAL A 294 -5.00 -15.13 -2.11
N ILE A 295 -4.71 -16.24 -2.77
CA ILE A 295 -5.69 -17.15 -3.35
C ILE A 295 -5.93 -18.26 -2.32
N HIS A 296 -7.14 -18.29 -1.73
CA HIS A 296 -7.49 -19.26 -0.70
C HIS A 296 -7.25 -20.70 -1.15
N GLY A 297 -6.60 -21.49 -0.30
CA GLY A 297 -6.25 -22.89 -0.57
C GLY A 297 -5.07 -23.11 -1.53
N SER A 298 -4.58 -22.04 -2.20
CA SER A 298 -3.52 -22.13 -3.20
C SER A 298 -2.24 -21.41 -2.77
N THR A 299 -2.32 -20.10 -2.46
CA THR A 299 -1.16 -19.29 -2.05
C THR A 299 -1.13 -18.99 -0.57
N GLY A 300 -2.21 -19.32 0.14
CA GLY A 300 -2.43 -19.11 1.55
C GLY A 300 -3.87 -19.44 1.92
N LEU A 301 -4.27 -19.09 3.15
CA LEU A 301 -5.58 -19.40 3.70
C LEU A 301 -6.27 -18.12 4.16
N LEU A 302 -7.53 -17.92 3.72
CA LEU A 302 -8.36 -16.77 4.06
C LEU A 302 -9.48 -17.22 5.01
N ALA A 303 -9.52 -16.62 6.19
CA ALA A 303 -10.46 -16.94 7.26
C ALA A 303 -11.56 -15.89 7.39
N GLY A 304 -12.82 -16.31 7.31
CA GLY A 304 -14.01 -15.49 7.56
C GLY A 304 -14.32 -15.35 9.06
N THR A 305 -13.85 -16.29 9.88
CA THR A 305 -14.14 -16.37 11.32
C THR A 305 -12.85 -16.53 12.15
N GLU A 306 -12.93 -16.24 13.46
CA GLU A 306 -11.84 -16.48 14.42
C GLU A 306 -11.49 -17.98 14.50
N LYS A 307 -12.50 -18.85 14.45
CA LYS A 307 -12.33 -20.28 14.49
C LYS A 307 -11.53 -20.76 13.27
N GLU A 308 -11.95 -20.40 12.06
CA GLU A 308 -11.22 -20.74 10.85
C GLU A 308 -9.78 -20.20 10.85
N PHE A 309 -9.56 -18.98 11.37
CA PHE A 309 -8.23 -18.41 11.47
C PHE A 309 -7.28 -19.28 12.30
N THR A 310 -7.78 -19.79 13.42
CA THR A 310 -7.02 -20.71 14.29
C THR A 310 -6.85 -22.09 13.64
N GLU A 311 -7.88 -22.64 13.01
CA GLU A 311 -7.85 -23.95 12.33
C GLU A 311 -6.88 -23.93 11.14
N TYR A 312 -6.88 -22.86 10.35
CA TYR A 312 -5.96 -22.69 9.22
C TYR A 312 -4.51 -22.48 9.67
N PHE A 313 -4.32 -21.79 10.78
CA PHE A 313 -3.00 -21.70 11.40
C PHE A 313 -2.51 -23.09 11.86
N ASP A 314 -3.34 -23.83 12.58
CA ASP A 314 -3.01 -25.21 13.05
C ASP A 314 -2.66 -26.14 11.88
N LEU A 315 -3.43 -26.06 10.77
CA LEU A 315 -3.17 -26.82 9.56
C LEU A 315 -1.77 -26.51 9.01
N LEU A 316 -1.40 -25.23 8.88
CA LEU A 316 -0.08 -24.85 8.39
C LEU A 316 1.05 -25.19 9.37
N VAL A 317 0.80 -25.22 10.69
CA VAL A 317 1.80 -25.67 11.67
C VAL A 317 2.10 -27.16 11.48
N ARG A 318 1.07 -27.99 11.29
CA ARG A 318 1.21 -29.46 11.20
C ARG A 318 1.71 -29.96 9.85
N ASP A 319 1.33 -29.31 8.74
CA ASP A 319 1.64 -29.78 7.39
C ASP A 319 2.77 -28.93 6.74
N LYS A 320 4.01 -29.37 6.94
CA LYS A 320 5.21 -28.75 6.34
C LYS A 320 5.19 -28.84 4.81
N ALA A 321 4.68 -29.93 4.25
CA ALA A 321 4.62 -30.12 2.80
C ALA A 321 3.61 -29.13 2.17
N LEU A 322 2.47 -28.92 2.83
CA LEU A 322 1.48 -27.91 2.41
C LEU A 322 2.08 -26.51 2.44
N ARG A 323 2.83 -26.14 3.52
CA ARG A 323 3.54 -24.86 3.56
C ARG A 323 4.47 -24.66 2.36
N GLY A 324 5.26 -25.68 2.03
CA GLY A 324 6.18 -25.63 0.89
C GLY A 324 5.45 -25.44 -0.44
N ARG A 325 4.39 -26.21 -0.68
CA ARG A 325 3.59 -26.08 -1.91
C ARG A 325 2.93 -24.70 -2.02
N MET A 326 2.23 -24.27 -0.97
CA MET A 326 1.58 -22.94 -0.96
C MET A 326 2.59 -21.82 -1.12
N GLY A 327 3.74 -21.88 -0.45
CA GLY A 327 4.79 -20.90 -0.56
C GLY A 327 5.35 -20.77 -1.98
N GLY A 328 5.58 -21.90 -2.66
CA GLY A 328 6.03 -21.92 -4.05
C GLY A 328 5.01 -21.27 -4.99
N VAL A 329 3.72 -21.61 -4.84
CA VAL A 329 2.65 -21.00 -5.64
C VAL A 329 2.48 -19.51 -5.31
N ALA A 330 2.63 -19.12 -4.04
CA ALA A 330 2.58 -17.72 -3.61
C ALA A 330 3.69 -16.89 -4.26
N ALA A 331 4.94 -17.40 -4.26
CA ALA A 331 6.06 -16.76 -4.93
C ALA A 331 5.78 -16.55 -6.41
N TYR A 332 5.27 -17.57 -7.10
CA TYR A 332 4.88 -17.47 -8.51
C TYR A 332 3.76 -16.45 -8.73
N HIS A 333 2.67 -16.53 -7.99
CA HIS A 333 1.55 -15.60 -8.07
C HIS A 333 1.99 -14.15 -7.85
N SER A 334 2.93 -13.91 -6.93
CA SER A 334 3.44 -12.58 -6.62
C SER A 334 4.04 -11.84 -7.81
N HIS A 335 4.44 -12.53 -8.90
CA HIS A 335 4.93 -11.91 -10.14
C HIS A 335 3.87 -11.12 -10.91
N HIS A 336 2.58 -11.28 -10.59
CA HIS A 336 1.53 -10.44 -11.13
C HIS A 336 1.59 -9.00 -10.57
N PHE A 337 2.21 -8.82 -9.40
CA PHE A 337 2.33 -7.55 -8.69
C PHE A 337 3.73 -6.96 -8.89
N ASP A 338 3.90 -6.30 -10.02
CA ASP A 338 5.18 -5.72 -10.45
C ASP A 338 5.07 -4.21 -10.64
N TRP A 339 6.07 -3.45 -10.13
CA TRP A 339 6.06 -2.00 -10.21
C TRP A 339 6.19 -1.45 -11.63
N ASP A 340 6.90 -2.15 -12.53
CA ASP A 340 7.05 -1.70 -13.92
C ASP A 340 5.73 -1.88 -14.68
N LYS A 341 5.01 -2.99 -14.44
CA LYS A 341 3.65 -3.20 -14.94
C LYS A 341 2.68 -2.15 -14.40
N SER A 342 2.71 -1.90 -13.09
CA SER A 342 1.88 -0.88 -12.43
C SER A 342 2.14 0.50 -13.03
N ALA A 343 3.38 0.93 -13.11
CA ALA A 343 3.75 2.23 -13.68
C ALA A 343 3.33 2.36 -15.14
N LYS A 344 3.45 1.28 -15.94
CA LYS A 344 2.97 1.27 -17.31
C LYS A 344 1.45 1.47 -17.39
N GLN A 345 0.68 0.78 -16.56
CA GLN A 345 -0.78 0.94 -16.50
C GLN A 345 -1.18 2.38 -16.12
N TRP A 346 -0.45 3.00 -15.17
CA TRP A 346 -0.62 4.39 -14.82
C TRP A 346 -0.30 5.34 -15.98
N ALA A 347 0.80 5.10 -16.69
CA ALA A 347 1.17 5.89 -17.87
C ALA A 347 0.09 5.79 -18.96
N ASP A 348 -0.37 4.57 -19.26
CA ASP A 348 -1.43 4.32 -20.25
C ASP A 348 -2.75 5.01 -19.86
N LEU A 349 -3.11 5.03 -18.56
CA LEU A 349 -4.28 5.78 -18.07
C LEU A 349 -4.12 7.29 -18.28
N PHE A 350 -2.98 7.85 -17.88
CA PHE A 350 -2.72 9.29 -18.02
C PHE A 350 -2.83 9.74 -19.50
N GLU A 351 -2.28 8.96 -20.41
CA GLU A 351 -2.34 9.26 -21.85
C GLU A 351 -3.74 9.13 -22.43
N ARG A 352 -4.50 8.08 -22.02
CA ARG A 352 -5.91 7.95 -22.44
C ARG A 352 -6.76 9.15 -22.00
N LEU A 353 -6.51 9.68 -20.79
CA LEU A 353 -7.23 10.85 -20.29
C LEU A 353 -6.91 12.11 -21.10
N MET A 354 -5.66 12.27 -21.54
CA MET A 354 -5.25 13.40 -22.36
C MET A 354 -5.81 13.29 -23.79
N ALA A 355 -5.82 12.10 -24.39
CA ALA A 355 -6.37 11.88 -25.71
C ALA A 355 -7.89 12.17 -25.79
N LYS A 356 -8.67 11.82 -24.75
CA LYS A 356 -10.12 12.11 -24.67
C LYS A 356 -10.46 13.61 -24.54
N GLY A 357 -9.52 14.46 -24.19
CA GLY A 357 -9.70 15.91 -24.07
C GLY A 357 -9.34 16.69 -25.32
N ALA A 358 -8.84 16.02 -26.35
CA ALA A 358 -8.40 16.64 -27.60
C ALA A 358 -9.48 16.61 -28.73
N ASN A 359 -10.61 15.97 -28.48
CA ASN A 359 -11.80 15.97 -29.31
C ASN A 359 -12.88 16.84 -28.68
#